data_50c5286b8b1a40fcc2f168794a76596d
#
_entry.id   50c5286b8b1a40fcc2f168794a76596d
#
_cell.length_a   1.000
_cell.length_b   1.000
_cell.length_c   1.000
_cell.angle_alpha   90.00
_cell.angle_beta   90.00
_cell.angle_gamma   90.00
#
_symmetry.space_group_name_H-M   'P 1'
#
loop_
_entity.id
_entity.type
_entity.pdbx_description
1 polymer ?
#
loop_
_entity_poly.entity_id
_entity_poly.type
_entity_poly.pdbx_seq_one_letter_code
_entity_poly.pdbx_strand_id
1 'polypeptide(L)'
;TICVAYDGMERFFPAEKLVLTGNPVRQDLCNEALTRTEAAAFFGFDPNKKIILLIGGSLGALTLNTAVAESIPEIVKSGVQLIWQCGKRFDERAKMVLEAAGNPTCIKQMPFIARMDLAYKAADLVISRAGASSISELCLLGKPVILVPSPNVAEDHQTKNAEALSSKGAAILVRDTEARQRLMPCALSVVHDEESLTSMSREIAALAQRDSAARIADIIFDIVNKK
;
A
#
# COMPACT_ATOMS: atom_id res chain seq x y z
N THR A 1 0.89 29.17 -10.03
CA THR A 1 0.31 27.83 -10.13
C THR A 1 0.72 26.98 -8.95
N ILE A 2 -0.21 26.23 -8.38
CA ILE A 2 0.01 25.33 -7.25
C ILE A 2 -0.52 23.95 -7.66
N CYS A 3 0.40 23.00 -7.91
CA CYS A 3 0.04 21.62 -8.23
C CYS A 3 -0.36 20.89 -6.95
N VAL A 4 -1.53 20.27 -6.94
CA VAL A 4 -2.05 19.54 -5.78
C VAL A 4 -2.37 18.09 -6.11
N ALA A 5 -2.27 17.23 -5.09
CA ALA A 5 -2.49 15.80 -5.25
C ALA A 5 -3.96 15.40 -5.07
N TYR A 6 -4.75 16.21 -4.37
CA TYR A 6 -6.12 15.90 -3.95
C TYR A 6 -7.04 17.09 -4.18
N ASP A 7 -8.33 16.82 -4.36
CA ASP A 7 -9.39 17.82 -4.37
C ASP A 7 -9.58 18.46 -2.98
N GLY A 8 -10.30 19.60 -2.92
CA GLY A 8 -10.64 20.27 -1.68
C GLY A 8 -9.51 21.07 -1.05
N MET A 9 -8.49 21.43 -1.84
CA MET A 9 -7.35 22.22 -1.39
C MET A 9 -7.63 23.74 -1.39
N GLU A 10 -8.81 24.17 -1.86
CA GLU A 10 -9.28 25.56 -1.91
C GLU A 10 -9.38 26.18 -0.51
N ARG A 11 -9.54 25.36 0.51
CA ARG A 11 -9.52 25.80 1.92
C ARG A 11 -8.15 26.26 2.42
N PHE A 12 -7.07 25.91 1.68
CA PHE A 12 -5.70 26.26 2.05
C PHE A 12 -5.02 27.21 1.07
N PHE A 13 -5.48 27.24 -0.19
CA PHE A 13 -4.85 27.96 -1.28
C PHE A 13 -5.88 28.65 -2.17
N PRO A 14 -5.52 29.76 -2.83
CA PRO A 14 -6.40 30.41 -3.80
C PRO A 14 -6.82 29.46 -4.92
N ALA A 15 -8.13 29.29 -5.11
CA ALA A 15 -8.70 28.32 -6.06
C ALA A 15 -8.19 28.54 -7.50
N GLU A 16 -8.01 29.80 -7.92
CA GLU A 16 -7.54 30.17 -9.26
C GLU A 16 -6.08 29.78 -9.55
N LYS A 17 -5.32 29.42 -8.51
CA LYS A 17 -3.93 28.95 -8.63
C LYS A 17 -3.80 27.44 -8.58
N LEU A 18 -4.87 26.72 -8.22
CA LEU A 18 -4.83 25.28 -8.03
C LEU A 18 -4.94 24.54 -9.36
N VAL A 19 -4.10 23.52 -9.50
CA VAL A 19 -4.19 22.53 -10.57
C VAL A 19 -4.07 21.15 -9.95
N LEU A 20 -5.13 20.33 -10.07
CA LEU A 20 -5.11 18.96 -9.63
C LEU A 20 -4.26 18.13 -10.58
N THR A 21 -3.02 17.84 -10.20
CA THR A 21 -2.08 17.03 -10.99
C THR A 21 -1.92 15.61 -10.48
N GLY A 22 -2.26 15.36 -9.21
CA GLY A 22 -1.88 14.15 -8.51
C GLY A 22 -0.44 14.17 -8.02
N ASN A 23 -0.03 13.13 -7.28
CA ASN A 23 1.37 12.92 -6.90
C ASN A 23 2.13 12.24 -8.04
N PRO A 24 3.37 12.66 -8.34
CA PRO A 24 4.25 11.90 -9.21
C PRO A 24 4.53 10.50 -8.61
N VAL A 25 4.17 9.46 -9.33
CA VAL A 25 4.45 8.06 -8.97
C VAL A 25 5.47 7.47 -9.92
N ARG A 26 6.20 6.49 -9.47
CA ARG A 26 7.19 5.79 -10.28
C ARG A 26 6.50 5.04 -11.43
N GLN A 27 6.97 5.27 -12.64
CA GLN A 27 6.38 4.64 -13.84
C GLN A 27 6.74 3.15 -13.97
N ASP A 28 7.84 2.70 -13.36
CA ASP A 28 8.27 1.30 -13.34
C ASP A 28 7.27 0.36 -12.64
N LEU A 29 6.39 0.90 -11.80
CA LEU A 29 5.33 0.14 -11.14
C LEU A 29 4.25 -0.36 -12.12
N CYS A 30 4.06 0.32 -13.26
CA CYS A 30 3.03 0.03 -14.26
C CYS A 30 3.54 -0.89 -15.38
N ASN A 31 4.54 -1.73 -15.12
CA ASN A 31 5.07 -2.63 -16.15
C ASN A 31 4.06 -3.75 -16.49
N GLU A 32 3.38 -3.60 -17.62
CA GLU A 32 2.38 -4.55 -18.11
C GLU A 32 2.99 -5.89 -18.56
N ALA A 33 4.29 -5.90 -18.92
CA ALA A 33 5.00 -7.12 -19.34
C ALA A 33 5.21 -8.11 -18.17
N LEU A 34 5.16 -7.65 -16.91
CA LEU A 34 5.29 -8.51 -15.76
C LEU A 34 4.03 -9.35 -15.55
N THR A 35 4.21 -10.65 -15.39
CA THR A 35 3.13 -11.57 -15.04
C THR A 35 3.07 -11.83 -13.53
N ARG A 36 1.88 -12.22 -13.03
CA ARG A 36 1.72 -12.66 -11.65
C ARG A 36 2.62 -13.86 -11.32
N THR A 37 2.77 -14.79 -12.27
CA THR A 37 3.58 -16.00 -12.10
C THR A 37 5.05 -15.66 -11.87
N GLU A 38 5.63 -14.77 -12.69
CA GLU A 38 7.01 -14.29 -12.51
C GLU A 38 7.18 -13.56 -11.19
N ALA A 39 6.22 -12.70 -10.84
CA ALA A 39 6.24 -11.94 -9.61
C ALA A 39 6.18 -12.85 -8.36
N ALA A 40 5.29 -13.82 -8.33
CA ALA A 40 5.19 -14.79 -7.23
C ALA A 40 6.46 -15.65 -7.12
N ALA A 41 6.97 -16.15 -8.26
CA ALA A 41 8.18 -16.95 -8.32
C ALA A 41 9.42 -16.20 -7.77
N PHE A 42 9.52 -14.89 -8.02
CA PHE A 42 10.60 -14.06 -7.47
C PHE A 42 10.66 -14.10 -5.93
N PHE A 43 9.49 -14.20 -5.27
CA PHE A 43 9.41 -14.33 -3.81
C PHE A 43 9.45 -15.79 -3.34
N GLY A 44 9.51 -16.76 -4.25
CA GLY A 44 9.46 -18.19 -3.93
C GLY A 44 8.04 -18.67 -3.57
N PHE A 45 7.01 -18.03 -4.13
CA PHE A 45 5.60 -18.27 -3.86
C PHE A 45 4.88 -18.97 -5.00
N ASP A 46 3.80 -19.67 -4.66
CA ASP A 46 2.87 -20.28 -5.61
C ASP A 46 1.90 -19.21 -6.13
N PRO A 47 1.86 -18.93 -7.45
CA PRO A 47 0.96 -17.93 -8.02
C PRO A 47 -0.53 -18.27 -7.91
N ASN A 48 -0.87 -19.54 -7.63
CA ASN A 48 -2.25 -19.98 -7.47
C ASN A 48 -2.80 -19.78 -6.04
N LYS A 49 -1.95 -19.40 -5.10
CA LYS A 49 -2.36 -19.10 -3.72
C LYS A 49 -2.54 -17.58 -3.53
N LYS A 50 -3.35 -17.22 -2.56
CA LYS A 50 -3.53 -15.82 -2.18
C LYS A 50 -2.25 -15.25 -1.56
N ILE A 51 -1.90 -14.04 -1.97
CA ILE A 51 -0.69 -13.34 -1.52
C ILE A 51 -1.10 -11.99 -0.92
N ILE A 52 -0.70 -11.77 0.32
CA ILE A 52 -0.81 -10.47 1.00
C ILE A 52 0.56 -9.79 0.97
N LEU A 53 0.59 -8.49 0.67
CA LEU A 53 1.77 -7.64 0.79
C LEU A 53 1.57 -6.68 1.96
N LEU A 54 2.47 -6.73 2.95
CA LEU A 54 2.49 -5.74 4.02
C LEU A 54 3.68 -4.80 3.85
N ILE A 55 3.39 -3.49 3.81
CA ILE A 55 4.36 -2.42 3.65
C ILE A 55 4.43 -1.59 4.93
N GLY A 56 5.51 -1.74 5.68
CA GLY A 56 5.76 -0.98 6.92
C GLY A 56 6.45 0.38 6.70
N GLY A 57 6.89 0.67 5.46
CA GLY A 57 7.77 1.80 5.15
C GLY A 57 9.25 1.53 5.50
N SER A 58 10.16 2.44 5.13
CA SER A 58 11.62 2.23 5.23
C SER A 58 12.12 1.98 6.66
N LEU A 59 11.47 2.59 7.65
CA LEU A 59 11.80 2.40 9.07
C LEU A 59 11.03 1.24 9.71
N GLY A 60 10.00 0.73 9.03
CA GLY A 60 9.03 -0.21 9.57
C GLY A 60 7.93 0.48 10.39
N ALA A 61 6.85 -0.23 10.62
CA ALA A 61 5.72 0.19 11.44
C ALA A 61 5.53 -0.82 12.59
N LEU A 62 5.89 -0.42 13.81
CA LEU A 62 5.94 -1.34 14.96
C LEU A 62 4.60 -2.07 15.17
N THR A 63 3.48 -1.36 15.12
CA THR A 63 2.14 -1.93 15.33
C THR A 63 1.82 -2.98 14.27
N LEU A 64 2.07 -2.68 12.98
CA LEU A 64 1.86 -3.61 11.86
C LEU A 64 2.75 -4.86 12.02
N ASN A 65 4.01 -4.65 12.31
CA ASN A 65 4.97 -5.75 12.51
C ASN A 65 4.60 -6.63 13.70
N THR A 66 4.12 -6.04 14.79
CA THR A 66 3.68 -6.78 15.96
C THR A 66 2.43 -7.60 15.65
N ALA A 67 1.47 -7.03 14.91
CA ALA A 67 0.28 -7.75 14.47
C ALA A 67 0.63 -8.98 13.61
N VAL A 68 1.58 -8.85 12.68
CA VAL A 68 2.06 -10.00 11.89
C VAL A 68 2.75 -11.03 12.76
N ALA A 69 3.69 -10.61 13.62
CA ALA A 69 4.49 -11.51 14.46
C ALA A 69 3.61 -12.36 15.39
N GLU A 70 2.54 -11.78 15.92
CA GLU A 70 1.58 -12.47 16.80
C GLU A 70 0.59 -13.37 16.06
N SER A 71 0.43 -13.17 14.72
CA SER A 71 -0.52 -13.93 13.89
C SER A 71 0.17 -14.94 12.97
N ILE A 72 1.44 -15.25 13.16
CA ILE A 72 2.17 -16.23 12.32
C ILE A 72 1.45 -17.58 12.27
N PRO A 73 0.98 -18.18 13.38
CA PRO A 73 0.27 -19.46 13.35
C PRO A 73 -1.00 -19.41 12.48
N GLU A 74 -1.78 -18.34 12.57
CA GLU A 74 -3.00 -18.14 11.80
C GLU A 74 -2.71 -17.96 10.31
N ILE A 75 -1.66 -17.21 9.96
CA ILE A 75 -1.20 -17.02 8.58
C ILE A 75 -0.82 -18.38 7.98
N VAL A 76 -0.02 -19.16 8.69
CA VAL A 76 0.39 -20.51 8.24
C VAL A 76 -0.82 -21.43 8.05
N LYS A 77 -1.76 -21.42 9.00
CA LYS A 77 -2.98 -22.25 8.95
C LYS A 77 -3.91 -21.85 7.80
N SER A 78 -3.96 -20.57 7.43
CA SER A 78 -4.84 -20.06 6.38
C SER A 78 -4.43 -20.49 4.97
N GLY A 79 -3.16 -20.90 4.78
CA GLY A 79 -2.60 -21.20 3.46
C GLY A 79 -2.26 -19.95 2.62
N VAL A 80 -2.44 -18.76 3.17
CA VAL A 80 -2.07 -17.48 2.55
C VAL A 80 -0.56 -17.31 2.55
N GLN A 81 -0.03 -16.67 1.53
CA GLN A 81 1.37 -16.28 1.43
C GLN A 81 1.54 -14.79 1.78
N LEU A 82 2.59 -14.45 2.51
CA LEU A 82 2.82 -13.07 3.00
C LEU A 82 4.19 -12.56 2.57
N ILE A 83 4.20 -11.46 1.80
CA ILE A 83 5.37 -10.62 1.61
C ILE A 83 5.36 -9.58 2.75
N TRP A 84 6.32 -9.69 3.67
CA TRP A 84 6.38 -8.85 4.86
C TRP A 84 7.56 -7.90 4.82
N GLN A 85 7.33 -6.64 4.44
CA GLN A 85 8.33 -5.59 4.55
C GLN A 85 8.29 -5.00 5.97
N CYS A 86 9.21 -5.47 6.81
CA CYS A 86 9.24 -5.15 8.24
C CYS A 86 10.01 -3.87 8.60
N GLY A 87 10.83 -3.35 7.67
CA GLY A 87 11.72 -2.21 7.93
C GLY A 87 12.96 -2.60 8.74
N LYS A 88 14.02 -1.79 8.62
CA LYS A 88 15.32 -2.08 9.23
C LYS A 88 15.28 -2.29 10.75
N ARG A 89 14.42 -1.53 11.46
CA ARG A 89 14.37 -1.58 12.94
C ARG A 89 13.76 -2.87 13.48
N PHE A 90 12.94 -3.56 12.70
CA PHE A 90 12.26 -4.77 13.13
C PHE A 90 12.85 -6.04 12.52
N ASP A 91 13.85 -5.94 11.64
CA ASP A 91 14.41 -7.04 10.86
C ASP A 91 14.88 -8.22 11.72
N GLU A 92 15.71 -7.95 12.72
CA GLU A 92 16.23 -9.01 13.61
C GLU A 92 15.09 -9.67 14.42
N ARG A 93 14.16 -8.88 14.92
CA ARG A 93 13.00 -9.43 15.65
C ARG A 93 12.11 -10.27 14.75
N ALA A 94 11.92 -9.83 13.50
CA ALA A 94 11.13 -10.60 12.52
C ALA A 94 11.79 -11.95 12.21
N LYS A 95 13.11 -12.01 12.05
CA LYS A 95 13.86 -13.27 11.88
C LYS A 95 13.68 -14.19 13.08
N MET A 96 13.86 -13.67 14.29
CA MET A 96 13.72 -14.46 15.53
C MET A 96 12.32 -15.08 15.67
N VAL A 97 11.25 -14.33 15.39
CA VAL A 97 9.88 -14.85 15.51
C VAL A 97 9.57 -15.88 14.42
N LEU A 98 10.12 -15.72 13.22
CA LEU A 98 9.98 -16.71 12.15
C LEU A 98 10.76 -17.99 12.45
N GLU A 99 11.98 -17.88 13.00
CA GLU A 99 12.78 -19.04 13.43
C GLU A 99 12.05 -19.80 14.52
N ALA A 100 11.52 -19.12 15.53
CA ALA A 100 10.71 -19.75 16.59
C ALA A 100 9.45 -20.43 16.06
N ALA A 101 8.91 -19.96 14.93
CA ALA A 101 7.76 -20.58 14.25
C ALA A 101 8.16 -21.67 13.21
N GLY A 102 9.44 -22.06 13.15
CA GLY A 102 9.93 -23.09 12.23
C GLY A 102 10.17 -22.60 10.80
N ASN A 103 10.39 -21.29 10.59
CA ASN A 103 10.67 -20.68 9.29
C ASN A 103 9.63 -21.03 8.20
N PRO A 104 8.35 -20.69 8.40
CA PRO A 104 7.29 -21.05 7.46
C PRO A 104 7.55 -20.49 6.06
N THR A 105 7.58 -21.34 5.04
CA THR A 105 7.90 -20.96 3.65
C THR A 105 6.87 -20.04 3.01
N CYS A 106 5.67 -19.94 3.59
CA CYS A 106 4.62 -19.03 3.14
C CYS A 106 4.83 -17.57 3.57
N ILE A 107 5.84 -17.27 4.39
CA ILE A 107 6.15 -15.90 4.82
C ILE A 107 7.54 -15.52 4.31
N LYS A 108 7.60 -14.48 3.46
CA LYS A 108 8.85 -13.88 2.99
C LYS A 108 9.05 -12.54 3.66
N GLN A 109 9.88 -12.54 4.70
CA GLN A 109 10.24 -11.33 5.43
C GLN A 109 11.44 -10.65 4.78
N MET A 110 11.44 -9.32 4.74
CA MET A 110 12.57 -8.50 4.32
C MET A 110 12.52 -7.08 4.91
N PRO A 111 13.67 -6.46 5.23
CA PRO A 111 13.68 -5.10 5.76
C PRO A 111 13.30 -4.04 4.71
N PHE A 112 13.56 -4.33 3.43
CA PHE A 112 13.29 -3.43 2.31
C PHE A 112 12.97 -4.24 1.05
N ILE A 113 12.03 -3.79 0.25
CA ILE A 113 11.66 -4.39 -1.04
C ILE A 113 12.22 -3.51 -2.16
N ALA A 114 13.24 -4.00 -2.85
CA ALA A 114 13.83 -3.30 -3.99
C ALA A 114 12.94 -3.36 -5.23
N ARG A 115 12.26 -4.51 -5.44
CA ARG A 115 11.37 -4.78 -6.57
C ARG A 115 9.91 -4.65 -6.15
N MET A 116 9.49 -3.39 -5.84
CA MET A 116 8.10 -3.10 -5.47
C MET A 116 7.11 -3.40 -6.60
N ASP A 117 7.53 -3.26 -7.85
CA ASP A 117 6.79 -3.66 -9.04
C ASP A 117 6.35 -5.13 -8.97
N LEU A 118 7.29 -6.03 -8.65
CA LEU A 118 6.99 -7.46 -8.47
C LEU A 118 6.12 -7.70 -7.21
N ALA A 119 6.38 -6.99 -6.11
CA ALA A 119 5.60 -7.17 -4.89
C ALA A 119 4.12 -6.77 -5.10
N TYR A 120 3.88 -5.63 -5.72
CA TYR A 120 2.52 -5.22 -6.07
C TYR A 120 1.88 -6.17 -7.10
N LYS A 121 2.65 -6.64 -8.12
CA LYS A 121 2.11 -7.55 -9.14
C LYS A 121 1.69 -8.90 -8.55
N ALA A 122 2.45 -9.42 -7.59
CA ALA A 122 2.14 -10.69 -6.91
C ALA A 122 0.92 -10.59 -5.97
N ALA A 123 0.74 -9.44 -5.29
CA ALA A 123 -0.23 -9.29 -4.22
C ALA A 123 -1.69 -9.23 -4.69
N ASP A 124 -2.57 -9.92 -3.98
CA ASP A 124 -4.03 -9.81 -4.08
C ASP A 124 -4.57 -8.73 -3.16
N LEU A 125 -3.97 -8.55 -2.00
CA LEU A 125 -4.34 -7.55 -0.99
C LEU A 125 -3.07 -6.89 -0.46
N VAL A 126 -3.13 -5.57 -0.26
CA VAL A 126 -2.03 -4.81 0.34
C VAL A 126 -2.44 -4.32 1.73
N ILE A 127 -1.50 -4.35 2.67
CA ILE A 127 -1.62 -3.69 3.98
C ILE A 127 -0.58 -2.59 4.00
N SER A 128 -0.99 -1.34 4.25
CA SER A 128 -0.08 -0.19 4.21
C SER A 128 -0.46 0.90 5.21
N ARG A 129 0.52 1.75 5.53
CA ARG A 129 0.24 3.08 6.10
C ARG A 129 -0.44 3.96 5.05
N ALA A 130 -1.22 4.95 5.50
CA ALA A 130 -1.98 5.84 4.63
C ALA A 130 -1.19 7.09 4.19
N GLY A 131 0.09 6.90 3.83
CA GLY A 131 0.92 7.96 3.28
C GLY A 131 0.49 8.33 1.86
N ALA A 132 0.59 9.62 1.51
CA ALA A 132 0.11 10.15 0.23
C ALA A 132 0.71 9.44 -1.00
N SER A 133 2.03 9.19 -1.01
CA SER A 133 2.70 8.48 -2.12
C SER A 133 2.24 7.03 -2.23
N SER A 134 2.13 6.31 -1.11
CA SER A 134 1.65 4.93 -1.11
C SER A 134 0.22 4.83 -1.63
N ILE A 135 -0.66 5.74 -1.21
CA ILE A 135 -2.04 5.81 -1.72
C ILE A 135 -2.06 6.05 -3.23
N SER A 136 -1.24 7.00 -3.72
CA SER A 136 -1.18 7.29 -5.16
C SER A 136 -0.69 6.09 -5.98
N GLU A 137 0.28 5.33 -5.48
CA GLU A 137 0.73 4.07 -6.10
C GLU A 137 -0.40 3.03 -6.10
N LEU A 138 -1.10 2.85 -4.98
CA LEU A 138 -2.20 1.89 -4.85
C LEU A 138 -3.39 2.23 -5.75
N CYS A 139 -3.75 3.51 -5.85
CA CYS A 139 -4.78 3.98 -6.79
C CYS A 139 -4.38 3.69 -8.24
N LEU A 140 -3.14 4.03 -8.62
CA LEU A 140 -2.64 3.81 -9.98
C LEU A 140 -2.65 2.33 -10.38
N LEU A 141 -2.33 1.45 -9.44
CA LEU A 141 -2.27 0.00 -9.65
C LEU A 141 -3.62 -0.71 -9.41
N GLY A 142 -4.64 0.00 -8.94
CA GLY A 142 -5.95 -0.58 -8.62
C GLY A 142 -5.85 -1.66 -7.53
N LYS A 143 -4.96 -1.52 -6.54
CA LYS A 143 -4.71 -2.56 -5.54
C LYS A 143 -5.68 -2.49 -4.37
N PRO A 144 -6.44 -3.56 -4.09
CA PRO A 144 -7.21 -3.68 -2.85
C PRO A 144 -6.32 -3.47 -1.64
N VAL A 145 -6.77 -2.66 -0.68
CA VAL A 145 -5.90 -2.26 0.43
C VAL A 145 -6.63 -2.16 1.77
N ILE A 146 -5.92 -2.58 2.82
CA ILE A 146 -6.23 -2.24 4.20
C ILE A 146 -5.25 -1.13 4.62
N LEU A 147 -5.79 0.04 4.93
CA LEU A 147 -5.02 1.18 5.39
C LEU A 147 -5.02 1.25 6.92
N VAL A 148 -3.83 1.36 7.47
CA VAL A 148 -3.62 1.56 8.91
C VAL A 148 -2.91 2.89 9.10
N PRO A 149 -3.64 4.00 9.35
CA PRO A 149 -3.05 5.33 9.51
C PRO A 149 -2.02 5.35 10.63
N SER A 150 -0.90 6.05 10.42
CA SER A 150 0.08 6.28 11.50
C SER A 150 -0.45 7.35 12.45
N PRO A 151 -0.47 7.11 13.78
CA PRO A 151 -0.87 8.12 14.74
C PRO A 151 0.20 9.22 14.95
N ASN A 152 1.44 8.98 14.49
CA ASN A 152 2.59 9.84 14.73
C ASN A 152 2.89 10.74 13.52
N VAL A 153 1.86 11.40 12.98
CA VAL A 153 1.99 12.31 11.83
C VAL A 153 1.32 13.64 12.14
N ALA A 154 1.86 14.72 11.56
CA ALA A 154 1.29 16.05 11.74
C ALA A 154 -0.18 16.11 11.27
N GLU A 155 -1.03 16.83 12.02
CA GLU A 155 -2.44 17.11 11.67
C GLU A 155 -3.30 15.88 11.35
N ASP A 156 -2.89 14.69 11.80
CA ASP A 156 -3.60 13.42 11.56
C ASP A 156 -3.96 13.20 10.07
N HIS A 157 -3.08 13.66 9.17
CA HIS A 157 -3.35 13.61 7.73
C HIS A 157 -3.50 12.17 7.21
N GLN A 158 -2.85 11.16 7.83
CA GLN A 158 -3.02 9.78 7.36
C GLN A 158 -4.40 9.22 7.67
N THR A 159 -5.01 9.58 8.80
CA THR A 159 -6.40 9.18 9.09
C THR A 159 -7.36 9.80 8.08
N LYS A 160 -7.22 11.09 7.80
CA LYS A 160 -8.02 11.78 6.79
C LYS A 160 -7.89 11.15 5.40
N ASN A 161 -6.67 10.79 5.01
CA ASN A 161 -6.40 10.08 3.76
C ASN A 161 -7.10 8.72 3.70
N ALA A 162 -6.98 7.93 4.77
CA ALA A 162 -7.61 6.61 4.82
C ALA A 162 -9.15 6.69 4.84
N GLU A 163 -9.73 7.64 5.57
CA GLU A 163 -11.17 7.90 5.62
C GLU A 163 -11.71 8.33 4.24
N ALA A 164 -10.97 9.16 3.50
CA ALA A 164 -11.36 9.58 2.16
C ALA A 164 -11.46 8.42 1.16
N LEU A 165 -10.65 7.37 1.32
CA LEU A 165 -10.73 6.17 0.50
C LEU A 165 -11.79 5.19 1.03
N SER A 166 -11.83 4.96 2.34
CA SER A 166 -12.76 3.99 2.93
C SER A 166 -14.21 4.41 2.79
N SER A 167 -14.52 5.71 2.87
CA SER A 167 -15.87 6.23 2.62
C SER A 167 -16.39 5.98 1.20
N LYS A 168 -15.50 5.72 0.25
CA LYS A 168 -15.81 5.40 -1.15
C LYS A 168 -15.77 3.88 -1.44
N GLY A 169 -15.55 3.05 -0.43
CA GLY A 169 -15.34 1.62 -0.63
C GLY A 169 -14.01 1.25 -1.29
N ALA A 170 -13.09 2.21 -1.43
CA ALA A 170 -11.81 2.04 -2.10
C ALA A 170 -10.72 1.44 -1.19
N ALA A 171 -10.96 1.36 0.12
CA ALA A 171 -10.06 0.78 1.10
C ALA A 171 -10.83 0.32 2.35
N ILE A 172 -10.24 -0.60 3.10
CA ILE A 172 -10.65 -0.89 4.48
C ILE A 172 -9.75 -0.09 5.41
N LEU A 173 -10.35 0.59 6.39
CA LEU A 173 -9.63 1.32 7.42
C LEU A 173 -9.59 0.50 8.70
N VAL A 174 -8.38 0.27 9.23
CA VAL A 174 -8.14 -0.30 10.56
C VAL A 174 -7.36 0.73 11.36
N ARG A 175 -7.85 1.15 12.51
CA ARG A 175 -7.14 2.12 13.38
C ARG A 175 -5.88 1.50 13.96
N ASP A 176 -4.80 2.26 14.10
CA ASP A 176 -3.52 1.76 14.63
C ASP A 176 -3.68 1.12 16.03
N THR A 177 -4.53 1.71 16.87
CA THR A 177 -4.84 1.19 18.22
C THR A 177 -5.51 -0.18 18.21
N GLU A 178 -6.22 -0.54 17.14
CA GLU A 178 -6.93 -1.81 16.97
C GLU A 178 -6.12 -2.83 16.14
N ALA A 179 -5.08 -2.36 15.44
CA ALA A 179 -4.40 -3.15 14.42
C ALA A 179 -3.80 -4.44 14.97
N ARG A 180 -3.28 -4.42 16.20
CA ARG A 180 -2.70 -5.62 16.82
C ARG A 180 -3.69 -6.79 16.90
N GLN A 181 -4.98 -6.51 17.13
CA GLN A 181 -6.01 -7.55 17.28
C GLN A 181 -6.83 -7.76 16.00
N ARG A 182 -7.04 -6.71 15.19
CA ARG A 182 -7.98 -6.74 14.07
C ARG A 182 -7.33 -6.87 12.70
N LEU A 183 -6.08 -6.44 12.54
CA LEU A 183 -5.46 -6.33 11.21
C LEU A 183 -5.36 -7.67 10.49
N MET A 184 -4.71 -8.65 11.10
CA MET A 184 -4.51 -9.93 10.43
C MET A 184 -5.79 -10.75 10.29
N PRO A 185 -6.68 -10.86 11.30
CA PRO A 185 -7.99 -11.48 11.10
C PRO A 185 -8.79 -10.84 9.95
N CYS A 186 -8.81 -9.51 9.85
CA CYS A 186 -9.46 -8.80 8.76
C CYS A 186 -8.80 -9.14 7.41
N ALA A 187 -7.47 -9.07 7.32
CA ALA A 187 -6.73 -9.34 6.08
C ALA A 187 -6.92 -10.78 5.58
N LEU A 188 -6.87 -11.76 6.50
CA LEU A 188 -7.07 -13.18 6.17
C LEU A 188 -8.51 -13.48 5.72
N SER A 189 -9.50 -12.77 6.25
CA SER A 189 -10.89 -12.88 5.78
C SER A 189 -11.07 -12.25 4.39
N VAL A 190 -10.62 -11.01 4.23
CA VAL A 190 -10.83 -10.21 3.01
C VAL A 190 -10.09 -10.78 1.81
N VAL A 191 -8.89 -11.33 1.99
CA VAL A 191 -8.10 -11.86 0.86
C VAL A 191 -8.76 -13.05 0.16
N HIS A 192 -9.71 -13.72 0.80
CA HIS A 192 -10.50 -14.80 0.22
C HIS A 192 -11.87 -14.35 -0.29
N ASP A 193 -12.25 -13.11 -0.08
CA ASP A 193 -13.50 -12.51 -0.56
C ASP A 193 -13.29 -11.82 -1.92
N GLU A 194 -13.49 -12.57 -3.00
CA GLU A 194 -13.28 -12.10 -4.37
C GLU A 194 -14.19 -10.90 -4.74
N GLU A 195 -15.40 -10.86 -4.21
CA GLU A 195 -16.33 -9.75 -4.46
C GLU A 195 -15.81 -8.47 -3.82
N SER A 196 -15.40 -8.52 -2.56
CA SER A 196 -14.78 -7.40 -1.85
C SER A 196 -13.50 -6.93 -2.52
N LEU A 197 -12.60 -7.85 -2.93
CA LEU A 197 -11.36 -7.51 -3.63
C LEU A 197 -11.64 -6.81 -4.96
N THR A 198 -12.56 -7.36 -5.75
CA THR A 198 -12.92 -6.80 -7.08
C THR A 198 -13.57 -5.43 -6.94
N SER A 199 -14.50 -5.27 -6.01
CA SER A 199 -15.15 -3.99 -5.75
C SER A 199 -14.13 -2.94 -5.31
N MET A 200 -13.30 -3.27 -4.33
CA MET A 200 -12.27 -2.37 -3.81
C MET A 200 -11.25 -1.98 -4.89
N SER A 201 -10.84 -2.93 -5.74
CA SER A 201 -9.94 -2.69 -6.87
C SER A 201 -10.52 -1.68 -7.85
N ARG A 202 -11.82 -1.81 -8.19
CA ARG A 202 -12.50 -0.87 -9.07
C ARG A 202 -12.59 0.52 -8.46
N GLU A 203 -13.02 0.62 -7.21
CA GLU A 203 -13.21 1.91 -6.53
C GLU A 203 -11.89 2.64 -6.32
N ILE A 204 -10.80 1.94 -5.94
CA ILE A 204 -9.49 2.58 -5.76
C ILE A 204 -8.87 3.00 -7.10
N ALA A 205 -9.03 2.21 -8.16
CA ALA A 205 -8.56 2.55 -9.49
C ALA A 205 -9.25 3.81 -10.06
N ALA A 206 -10.53 4.03 -9.73
CA ALA A 206 -11.27 5.22 -10.12
C ALA A 206 -10.70 6.52 -9.53
N LEU A 207 -9.92 6.44 -8.45
CA LEU A 207 -9.25 7.57 -7.80
C LEU A 207 -7.85 7.86 -8.36
N ALA A 208 -7.38 7.09 -9.34
CA ALA A 208 -6.04 7.22 -9.89
C ALA A 208 -5.85 8.55 -10.64
N GLN A 209 -4.78 9.26 -10.30
CA GLN A 209 -4.29 10.40 -11.09
C GLN A 209 -3.13 9.91 -11.96
N ARG A 210 -3.37 9.82 -13.27
CA ARG A 210 -2.36 9.37 -14.23
C ARG A 210 -1.53 10.54 -14.75
N ASP A 211 -0.32 10.23 -15.20
CA ASP A 211 0.58 11.20 -15.86
C ASP A 211 0.94 12.43 -15.04
N SER A 212 0.85 12.33 -13.70
CA SER A 212 1.11 13.45 -12.78
C SER A 212 2.46 14.12 -13.02
N ALA A 213 3.52 13.35 -13.25
CA ALA A 213 4.86 13.89 -13.49
C ALA A 213 4.92 14.68 -14.82
N ALA A 214 4.34 14.14 -15.89
CA ALA A 214 4.28 14.82 -17.19
C ALA A 214 3.46 16.12 -17.09
N ARG A 215 2.28 16.07 -16.47
CA ARG A 215 1.42 17.26 -16.28
C ARG A 215 2.12 18.37 -15.47
N ILE A 216 2.89 17.99 -14.44
CA ILE A 216 3.68 18.97 -13.66
C ILE A 216 4.80 19.56 -14.52
N ALA A 217 5.50 18.73 -15.33
CA ALA A 217 6.54 19.18 -16.22
C ALA A 217 5.98 20.16 -17.28
N ASP A 218 4.85 19.85 -17.91
CA ASP A 218 4.18 20.71 -18.88
C ASP A 218 3.82 22.07 -18.27
N ILE A 219 3.29 22.10 -17.06
CA ILE A 219 2.99 23.35 -16.34
C ILE A 219 4.27 24.18 -16.12
N ILE A 220 5.39 23.56 -15.78
CA ILE A 220 6.68 24.25 -15.59
C ILE A 220 7.15 24.84 -16.92
N PHE A 221 7.11 24.07 -18.02
CA PHE A 221 7.48 24.54 -19.36
C PHE A 221 6.61 25.73 -19.80
N ASP A 222 5.30 25.66 -19.58
CA ASP A 222 4.38 26.76 -19.89
C ASP A 222 4.71 28.06 -19.15
N ILE A 223 5.11 27.94 -17.86
CA ILE A 223 5.49 29.12 -17.05
C ILE A 223 6.81 29.72 -17.55
N VAL A 224 7.78 28.87 -17.92
CA VAL A 224 9.09 29.33 -18.40
C VAL A 224 8.99 29.97 -19.78
N ASN A 225 8.18 29.40 -20.70
CA ASN A 225 8.03 29.87 -22.06
C ASN A 225 7.13 31.11 -22.22
N LYS A 226 6.34 31.45 -21.19
CA LYS A 226 5.54 32.70 -21.16
C LYS A 226 6.33 33.95 -20.73
N LYS A 227 7.64 33.84 -20.51
CA LYS A 227 8.58 34.94 -20.31
C LYS A 227 9.22 35.35 -21.64
#